data_a3df0daa0527be5dbe2d725b2fe95198
#
_entry.id   a3df0daa0527be5dbe2d725b2fe95198
#
_cell.length_a   1.000
_cell.length_b   1.000
_cell.length_c   1.000
_cell.angle_alpha   90.00
_cell.angle_beta   90.00
_cell.angle_gamma   90.00
#
_symmetry.space_group_name_H-M   'P 1'
#
loop_
_entity.id
_entity.type
_entity.pdbx_description
1 polymer ?
#
loop_
_entity_poly.entity_id
_entity_poly.type
_entity_poly.pdbx_seq_one_letter_code
_entity_poly.pdbx_strand_id
1 'polypeptide(L)'
;HIDFNIEVNRSLRVLDGAVFIIEGVAGVQPQSETNWRLADRYNVPRLIFINKLDRTGADFYRAAATLTEKLGINWLALQLPIGIEDTFKGVVDLVEMKAIIWEGDELGAAYHYAPIPDDLKEKAAEYRQILLDTALSVDDAG
;
A
#
# COMPACT_ATOMS: atom_id res chain seq x y z
N HIS A 1 18.22 -0.35 -2.64
CA HIS A 1 19.31 -0.01 -3.55
C HIS A 1 20.31 -1.17 -3.65
N ILE A 2 20.71 -1.51 -4.86
CA ILE A 2 21.54 -2.71 -5.13
C ILE A 2 22.89 -2.64 -4.41
N ASP A 3 23.49 -1.45 -4.35
CA ASP A 3 24.81 -1.25 -3.74
C ASP A 3 24.82 -1.48 -2.21
N PHE A 4 23.65 -1.52 -1.60
CA PHE A 4 23.51 -1.69 -0.15
C PHE A 4 22.93 -3.03 0.24
N ASN A 5 23.11 -4.05 -0.61
CA ASN A 5 22.51 -5.36 -0.41
C ASN A 5 22.94 -6.02 0.91
N ILE A 6 24.18 -5.81 1.34
CA ILE A 6 24.68 -6.36 2.60
C ILE A 6 23.95 -5.74 3.80
N GLU A 7 23.74 -4.43 3.77
CA GLU A 7 23.01 -3.71 4.83
C GLU A 7 21.55 -4.13 4.87
N VAL A 8 20.93 -4.33 3.70
CA VAL A 8 19.55 -4.82 3.62
C VAL A 8 19.44 -6.20 4.27
N ASN A 9 20.35 -7.12 3.96
CA ASN A 9 20.37 -8.45 4.56
C ASN A 9 20.51 -8.39 6.07
N ARG A 10 21.43 -7.57 6.57
CA ARG A 10 21.64 -7.41 8.01
C ARG A 10 20.40 -6.87 8.70
N SER A 11 19.75 -5.87 8.09
CA SER A 11 18.54 -5.28 8.65
C SER A 11 17.41 -6.29 8.71
N LEU A 12 17.18 -7.05 7.65
CA LEU A 12 16.08 -8.01 7.58
C LEU A 12 16.21 -9.13 8.61
N ARG A 13 17.42 -9.47 9.02
CA ARG A 13 17.63 -10.52 10.05
C ARG A 13 17.07 -10.13 11.40
N VAL A 14 16.98 -8.83 11.71
CA VAL A 14 16.62 -8.34 13.04
C VAL A 14 15.30 -7.59 13.07
N LEU A 15 14.62 -7.45 11.93
CA LEU A 15 13.37 -6.70 11.86
C LEU A 15 12.17 -7.56 12.21
N ASP A 16 11.26 -6.99 13.00
CA ASP A 16 9.95 -7.58 13.28
C ASP A 16 8.95 -7.34 12.15
N GLY A 17 9.19 -6.31 11.34
CA GLY A 17 8.37 -5.99 10.20
C GLY A 17 9.07 -4.95 9.31
N ALA A 18 8.60 -4.81 8.08
CA ALA A 18 9.18 -3.87 7.11
C ALA A 18 8.10 -3.17 6.32
N VAL A 19 8.41 -1.97 5.84
CA VAL A 19 7.56 -1.22 4.92
C VAL A 19 8.26 -1.19 3.57
N PHE A 20 7.61 -1.73 2.55
CA PHE A 20 8.07 -1.68 1.18
C PHE A 20 7.39 -0.52 0.46
N ILE A 21 8.17 0.30 -0.20
CA ILE A 21 7.67 1.46 -0.92
C ILE A 21 7.80 1.21 -2.41
N ILE A 22 6.70 1.30 -3.14
CA ILE A 22 6.69 1.25 -4.60
C ILE A 22 6.11 2.55 -5.15
N GLU A 23 6.47 2.90 -6.37
CA GLU A 23 5.97 4.13 -6.97
C GLU A 23 4.68 3.90 -7.74
N GLY A 24 3.77 4.88 -7.68
CA GLY A 24 2.48 4.80 -8.36
C GLY A 24 2.58 4.73 -9.87
N VAL A 25 3.66 5.21 -10.46
CA VAL A 25 3.88 5.17 -11.92
C VAL A 25 4.54 3.85 -12.32
N ALA A 26 5.67 3.53 -11.69
CA ALA A 26 6.49 2.38 -12.07
C ALA A 26 5.99 1.04 -11.50
N GLY A 27 5.34 1.07 -10.34
CA GLY A 27 4.97 -0.16 -9.65
C GLY A 27 6.19 -0.92 -9.16
N VAL A 28 6.12 -2.25 -9.19
CA VAL A 28 7.23 -3.11 -8.76
C VAL A 28 8.35 -3.05 -9.80
N GLN A 29 9.56 -2.74 -9.35
CA GLN A 29 10.77 -2.67 -10.16
C GLN A 29 11.71 -3.82 -9.79
N PRO A 30 12.72 -4.13 -10.62
CA PRO A 30 13.64 -5.26 -10.33
C PRO A 30 14.27 -5.21 -8.95
N GLN A 31 14.63 -4.03 -8.48
CA GLN A 31 15.19 -3.83 -7.14
C GLN A 31 14.17 -4.18 -6.06
N SER A 32 12.90 -3.82 -6.27
CA SER A 32 11.83 -4.16 -5.35
C SER A 32 11.65 -5.68 -5.26
N GLU A 33 11.74 -6.37 -6.39
CA GLU A 33 11.65 -7.84 -6.43
C GLU A 33 12.78 -8.47 -5.62
N THR A 34 14.01 -7.98 -5.79
CA THR A 34 15.17 -8.49 -5.07
C THR A 34 14.96 -8.34 -3.55
N ASN A 35 14.58 -7.15 -3.12
CA ASN A 35 14.37 -6.87 -1.70
C ASN A 35 13.19 -7.67 -1.13
N TRP A 36 12.14 -7.85 -1.92
CA TRP A 36 10.99 -8.65 -1.52
C TRP A 36 11.36 -10.10 -1.25
N ARG A 37 12.15 -10.70 -2.15
CA ARG A 37 12.61 -12.08 -1.99
C ARG A 37 13.51 -12.25 -0.79
N LEU A 38 14.33 -11.24 -0.48
CA LEU A 38 15.14 -11.24 0.74
C LEU A 38 14.27 -11.22 1.99
N ALA A 39 13.22 -10.41 1.99
CA ALA A 39 12.28 -10.37 3.11
C ALA A 39 11.56 -11.71 3.29
N ASP A 40 11.20 -12.38 2.19
CA ASP A 40 10.64 -13.74 2.25
C ASP A 40 11.62 -14.72 2.89
N ARG A 41 12.88 -14.62 2.53
CA ARG A 41 13.93 -15.50 3.06
C ARG A 41 14.04 -15.42 4.58
N TYR A 42 13.85 -14.22 5.14
CA TYR A 42 13.92 -14.00 6.58
C TYR A 42 12.56 -13.99 7.27
N ASN A 43 11.49 -14.30 6.55
CA ASN A 43 10.12 -14.34 7.07
C ASN A 43 9.68 -13.05 7.73
N VAL A 44 10.05 -11.90 7.15
CA VAL A 44 9.70 -10.59 7.69
C VAL A 44 8.30 -10.19 7.23
N PRO A 45 7.35 -9.93 8.14
CA PRO A 45 6.04 -9.39 7.76
C PRO A 45 6.19 -8.00 7.13
N ARG A 46 5.34 -7.69 6.15
CA ARG A 46 5.49 -6.47 5.36
C ARG A 46 4.19 -5.72 5.16
N LEU A 47 4.30 -4.39 5.22
CA LEU A 47 3.30 -3.46 4.70
C LEU A 47 3.84 -2.87 3.41
N ILE A 48 2.95 -2.57 2.47
CA ILE A 48 3.33 -1.98 1.19
C ILE A 48 2.73 -0.59 1.10
N PHE A 49 3.56 0.37 0.76
CA PHE A 49 3.19 1.76 0.63
C PHE A 49 3.37 2.19 -0.83
N ILE A 50 2.30 2.64 -1.46
CA ILE A 50 2.37 3.13 -2.84
C ILE A 50 2.54 4.64 -2.78
N ASN A 51 3.71 5.11 -3.17
CA ASN A 51 4.14 6.49 -3.05
C ASN A 51 3.95 7.26 -4.34
N LYS A 52 3.93 8.58 -4.24
CA LYS A 52 3.91 9.50 -5.39
C LYS A 52 2.68 9.32 -6.28
N LEU A 53 1.53 9.11 -5.67
CA LEU A 53 0.26 8.97 -6.41
C LEU A 53 -0.21 10.28 -7.05
N ASP A 54 0.38 11.40 -6.66
CA ASP A 54 0.09 12.72 -7.23
C ASP A 54 0.78 12.98 -8.57
N ARG A 55 1.72 12.12 -8.96
CA ARG A 55 2.46 12.29 -10.22
C ARG A 55 1.62 11.94 -11.43
N THR A 56 1.91 12.59 -12.56
CA THR A 56 1.31 12.26 -13.85
C THR A 56 1.64 10.82 -14.22
N GLY A 57 0.62 10.06 -14.57
CA GLY A 57 0.74 8.64 -14.90
C GLY A 57 0.64 7.71 -13.71
N ALA A 58 0.53 8.23 -12.49
CA ALA A 58 0.39 7.40 -11.30
C ALA A 58 -1.01 6.76 -11.25
N ASP A 59 -1.06 5.47 -10.87
CA ASP A 59 -2.30 4.72 -10.74
C ASP A 59 -2.12 3.67 -9.66
N PHE A 60 -2.85 3.84 -8.56
CA PHE A 60 -2.80 2.92 -7.42
C PHE A 60 -3.10 1.48 -7.84
N TYR A 61 -4.18 1.27 -8.59
CA TYR A 61 -4.63 -0.09 -8.96
C TYR A 61 -3.67 -0.77 -9.92
N ARG A 62 -3.10 -0.01 -10.85
CA ARG A 62 -2.09 -0.54 -11.76
C ARG A 62 -0.81 -0.89 -11.02
N ALA A 63 -0.35 -0.01 -10.13
CA ALA A 63 0.82 -0.28 -9.31
C ALA A 63 0.61 -1.49 -8.42
N ALA A 64 -0.56 -1.59 -7.79
CA ALA A 64 -0.92 -2.74 -6.95
C ALA A 64 -0.98 -4.04 -7.77
N ALA A 65 -1.47 -3.98 -9.00
CA ALA A 65 -1.53 -5.15 -9.88
C ALA A 65 -0.13 -5.72 -10.16
N THR A 66 0.91 -4.88 -10.18
CA THR A 66 2.27 -5.36 -10.39
C THR A 66 2.75 -6.25 -9.24
N LEU A 67 2.18 -6.10 -8.04
CA LEU A 67 2.50 -6.98 -6.92
C LEU A 67 2.11 -8.43 -7.23
N THR A 68 0.95 -8.63 -7.81
CA THR A 68 0.49 -9.95 -8.21
C THR A 68 1.27 -10.45 -9.43
N GLU A 69 1.46 -9.60 -10.44
CA GLU A 69 2.12 -9.98 -11.68
C GLU A 69 3.59 -10.33 -11.50
N LYS A 70 4.32 -9.55 -10.71
CA LYS A 70 5.77 -9.69 -10.57
C LYS A 70 6.20 -10.43 -9.32
N LEU A 71 5.44 -10.37 -8.25
CA LEU A 71 5.77 -11.01 -6.98
C LEU A 71 4.89 -12.21 -6.67
N GLY A 72 3.79 -12.39 -7.40
CA GLY A 72 2.88 -13.53 -7.19
C GLY A 72 2.12 -13.47 -5.89
N ILE A 73 1.91 -12.29 -5.32
CA ILE A 73 1.24 -12.13 -4.04
C ILE A 73 -0.19 -11.63 -4.20
N ASN A 74 -1.03 -11.97 -3.22
CA ASN A 74 -2.36 -11.39 -3.07
C ASN A 74 -2.28 -10.28 -2.02
N TRP A 75 -2.52 -9.05 -2.45
CA TRP A 75 -2.46 -7.90 -1.55
C TRP A 75 -3.82 -7.58 -0.96
N LEU A 76 -3.81 -7.00 0.24
CA LEU A 76 -5.01 -6.49 0.89
C LEU A 76 -4.89 -4.97 1.02
N ALA A 77 -5.92 -4.27 0.58
CA ALA A 77 -5.95 -2.82 0.73
C ALA A 77 -6.39 -2.46 2.14
N LEU A 78 -5.62 -1.60 2.80
CA LEU A 78 -6.02 -0.96 4.06
C LEU A 78 -6.54 0.44 3.79
N GLN A 79 -6.11 1.05 2.69
CA GLN A 79 -6.51 2.39 2.27
C GLN A 79 -6.66 2.42 0.76
N LEU A 80 -7.59 3.23 0.28
CA LEU A 80 -7.77 3.48 -1.15
C LEU A 80 -7.55 4.96 -1.43
N PRO A 81 -6.98 5.34 -2.59
CA PRO A 81 -6.75 6.74 -2.89
C PRO A 81 -8.04 7.48 -3.24
N ILE A 82 -8.09 8.76 -2.89
CA ILE A 82 -9.15 9.67 -3.31
C ILE A 82 -8.55 10.60 -4.35
N GLY A 83 -9.02 10.50 -5.59
CA GLY A 83 -8.47 11.23 -6.71
C GLY A 83 -7.35 10.48 -7.41
N ILE A 84 -6.89 11.04 -8.51
CA ILE A 84 -5.84 10.48 -9.36
C ILE A 84 -4.92 11.61 -9.82
N GLU A 85 -3.63 11.33 -9.89
CA GLU A 85 -2.64 12.31 -10.34
C GLU A 85 -2.77 13.62 -9.56
N ASP A 86 -2.93 14.75 -10.23
CA ASP A 86 -3.01 16.06 -9.58
C ASP A 86 -4.30 16.25 -8.76
N THR A 87 -5.29 15.39 -8.92
CA THR A 87 -6.50 15.43 -8.09
C THR A 87 -6.40 14.57 -6.83
N PHE A 88 -5.30 13.86 -6.63
CA PHE A 88 -5.08 13.06 -5.43
C PHE A 88 -5.08 13.98 -4.19
N LYS A 89 -6.01 13.74 -3.28
CA LYS A 89 -6.26 14.64 -2.15
C LYS A 89 -6.42 13.94 -0.81
N GLY A 90 -6.36 12.63 -0.78
CA GLY A 90 -6.53 11.89 0.46
C GLY A 90 -6.70 10.41 0.23
N VAL A 91 -7.14 9.72 1.26
CA VAL A 91 -7.36 8.27 1.22
C VAL A 91 -8.65 7.91 1.94
N VAL A 92 -9.22 6.77 1.56
CA VAL A 92 -10.31 6.14 2.33
C VAL A 92 -9.67 5.10 3.23
N ASP A 93 -9.87 5.24 4.54
CA ASP A 93 -9.43 4.26 5.53
C ASP A 93 -10.47 3.14 5.59
N LEU A 94 -10.09 1.94 5.17
CA LEU A 94 -11.00 0.80 5.12
C LEU A 94 -11.20 0.13 6.48
N VAL A 95 -10.34 0.39 7.44
CA VAL A 95 -10.51 -0.13 8.80
C VAL A 95 -11.61 0.64 9.52
N GLU A 96 -11.58 1.95 9.46
CA GLU A 96 -12.55 2.81 10.14
C GLU A 96 -13.71 3.26 9.24
N MET A 97 -13.60 3.05 7.93
CA MET A 97 -14.60 3.43 6.92
C MET A 97 -14.92 4.91 6.92
N LYS A 98 -13.89 5.71 6.78
CA LYS A 98 -14.01 7.15 6.62
C LYS A 98 -12.87 7.67 5.74
N ALA A 99 -13.07 8.87 5.18
CA ALA A 99 -12.06 9.52 4.36
C ALA A 99 -11.13 10.35 5.22
N ILE A 100 -9.87 10.41 4.81
CA ILE A 100 -8.86 11.30 5.38
C ILE A 100 -8.43 12.23 4.25
N ILE A 101 -8.73 13.52 4.39
CA ILE A 101 -8.47 14.52 3.35
C ILE A 101 -7.35 15.44 3.82
N TRP A 102 -6.35 15.62 2.95
CA TRP A 102 -5.25 16.53 3.25
C TRP A 102 -5.73 17.98 3.16
N GLU A 103 -5.25 18.83 4.08
CA GLU A 103 -5.53 20.25 4.08
C GLU A 103 -4.29 21.01 3.61
N GLY A 104 -4.44 21.78 2.53
CA GLY A 104 -3.35 22.58 1.99
C GLY A 104 -2.28 21.76 1.28
N ASP A 105 -1.23 22.46 0.87
CA ASP A 105 -0.11 21.88 0.11
C ASP A 105 1.02 21.38 1.01
N GLU A 106 0.84 21.44 2.32
CA GLU A 106 1.86 21.05 3.29
C GLU A 106 1.80 19.55 3.53
N LEU A 107 2.51 18.83 2.76
CA LEU A 107 2.88 17.38 2.85
C LEU A 107 2.33 16.61 4.06
N GLY A 108 1.00 16.50 4.17
CA GLY A 108 0.38 15.70 5.22
C GLY A 108 0.44 16.29 6.62
N ALA A 109 0.86 17.56 6.77
CA ALA A 109 0.95 18.20 8.07
C ALA A 109 -0.43 18.45 8.70
N ALA A 110 -1.46 18.65 7.87
CA ALA A 110 -2.82 18.84 8.36
C ALA A 110 -3.79 18.00 7.53
N TYR A 111 -4.76 17.41 8.21
CA TYR A 111 -5.79 16.61 7.56
C TYR A 111 -7.07 16.68 8.38
N HIS A 112 -8.18 16.27 7.76
CA HIS A 112 -9.45 16.13 8.47
C HIS A 112 -10.16 14.85 8.00
N TYR A 113 -11.05 14.34 8.84
CA TYR A 113 -11.89 13.20 8.49
C TYR A 113 -13.14 13.70 7.77
N ALA A 114 -13.62 12.89 6.83
CA ALA A 114 -14.82 13.20 6.06
C ALA A 114 -15.55 11.91 5.72
N PRO A 115 -16.84 12.00 5.31
CA PRO A 115 -17.52 10.81 4.80
C PRO A 115 -16.87 10.32 3.52
N ILE A 116 -16.99 9.02 3.25
CA ILE A 116 -16.47 8.42 2.02
C ILE A 116 -17.20 9.06 0.83
N PRO A 117 -16.45 9.54 -0.21
CA PRO A 117 -17.09 10.08 -1.42
C PRO A 117 -18.04 9.06 -2.06
N ASP A 118 -19.17 9.53 -2.60
CA ASP A 118 -20.19 8.66 -3.17
C ASP A 118 -19.66 7.75 -4.28
N ASP A 119 -18.75 8.25 -5.10
CA ASP A 119 -18.14 7.49 -6.18
C ASP A 119 -17.18 6.39 -5.70
N LEU A 120 -16.80 6.41 -4.42
CA LEU A 120 -15.91 5.40 -3.83
C LEU A 120 -16.61 4.48 -2.84
N LYS A 121 -17.87 4.73 -2.50
CA LYS A 121 -18.58 3.94 -1.49
C LYS A 121 -18.67 2.47 -1.85
N GLU A 122 -19.02 2.17 -3.09
CA GLU A 122 -19.15 0.80 -3.56
C GLU A 122 -17.80 0.07 -3.54
N LYS A 123 -16.77 0.72 -4.06
CA LYS A 123 -15.42 0.16 -4.07
C LYS A 123 -14.88 -0.04 -2.66
N ALA A 124 -15.09 0.94 -1.78
CA ALA A 124 -14.67 0.83 -0.38
C ALA A 124 -15.35 -0.34 0.31
N ALA A 125 -16.64 -0.53 0.11
CA ALA A 125 -17.38 -1.66 0.68
C ALA A 125 -16.84 -3.00 0.18
N GLU A 126 -16.53 -3.10 -1.12
CA GLU A 126 -15.97 -4.29 -1.74
C GLU A 126 -14.61 -4.65 -1.13
N TYR A 127 -13.68 -3.70 -1.08
CA TYR A 127 -12.36 -3.94 -0.53
C TYR A 127 -12.38 -4.19 0.98
N ARG A 128 -13.28 -3.52 1.71
CA ARG A 128 -13.45 -3.81 3.14
C ARG A 128 -13.95 -5.23 3.38
N GLN A 129 -14.87 -5.71 2.55
CA GLN A 129 -15.36 -7.08 2.69
C GLN A 129 -14.24 -8.10 2.50
N ILE A 130 -13.38 -7.89 1.51
CA ILE A 130 -12.22 -8.74 1.29
C ILE A 130 -11.28 -8.71 2.50
N LEU A 131 -11.06 -7.51 3.04
CA LEU A 131 -10.20 -7.33 4.21
C LEU A 131 -10.74 -8.08 5.42
N LEU A 132 -12.04 -7.96 5.69
CA LEU A 132 -12.69 -8.62 6.83
C LEU A 132 -12.68 -10.15 6.66
N ASP A 133 -13.00 -10.64 5.48
CA ASP A 133 -13.02 -12.07 5.20
C ASP A 133 -11.63 -12.69 5.40
N THR A 134 -10.60 -12.00 4.96
CA THR A 134 -9.22 -12.47 5.11
C THR A 134 -8.77 -12.42 6.57
N ALA A 135 -9.11 -11.36 7.29
CA ALA A 135 -8.78 -11.23 8.71
C ALA A 135 -9.46 -12.32 9.55
N LEU A 136 -10.74 -12.57 9.29
CA LEU A 136 -11.49 -13.62 9.99
C LEU A 136 -10.94 -15.01 9.68
N SER A 137 -10.52 -15.25 8.45
CA SER A 137 -9.90 -16.50 8.03
C SER A 137 -8.59 -16.77 8.79
N VAL A 138 -7.79 -15.74 9.00
CA VAL A 138 -6.55 -15.83 9.77
C VAL A 138 -6.83 -16.09 11.24
N ASP A 139 -7.83 -15.41 11.82
CA ASP A 139 -8.24 -15.62 13.21
C ASP A 139 -8.75 -17.05 13.44
N ASP A 140 -9.55 -17.56 12.51
CA ASP A 140 -10.08 -18.94 12.60
C ASP A 140 -8.96 -19.97 12.49
N ALA A 141 -7.90 -19.66 11.75
CA ALA A 141 -6.75 -20.54 11.58
C ALA A 141 -5.78 -20.46 12.77
N GLY A 142 -5.86 -19.37 13.51
CA GLY A 142 -5.02 -19.15 14.68
C GLY A 142 -5.69 -19.57 15.93
#